data_68e8d3849e3d1ffdabd7200926c39edd
#
_entry.id   68e8d3849e3d1ffdabd7200926c39edd
#
_cell.length_a   1.000
_cell.length_b   1.000
_cell.length_c   1.000
_cell.angle_alpha   90.00
_cell.angle_beta   90.00
_cell.angle_gamma   90.00
#
_symmetry.space_group_name_H-M   'P 1'
#
loop_
_entity.id
_entity.type
_entity.pdbx_description
1 polymer ?
#
loop_
_entity_poly.entity_id
_entity_poly.type
_entity_poly.pdbx_seq_one_letter_code
_entity_poly.pdbx_strand_id
1 'polypeptide(L)'
;MKTLVILSSILGERSNSKQLADHLIARVKAANPASAIKVRDIGAQPIPYFDGNTAGALFTPAESRTVEQQRLVELSDSLVAELMEADRIVFAVPVYNFNLPAQFKSYLDHLARAGVTFRYTPEGVPEGLVKGKQVVVLTARGGKAEGTPSDTMTPYLRQMLAFLGMTDVTFIAAEGMAMGEVAALEGLALARQRIDALLPVAGEASLAA
;
A
#
# COMPACT_ATOMS: atom_id res chain seq x y z
N MET A 1 10.12 -14.16 6.15
CA MET A 1 9.04 -13.18 6.00
C MET A 1 9.02 -12.71 4.55
N LYS A 2 7.86 -12.77 3.89
CA LYS A 2 7.65 -12.30 2.51
C LYS A 2 7.12 -10.86 2.56
N THR A 3 7.73 -9.96 1.82
CA THR A 3 7.32 -8.55 1.76
C THR A 3 6.83 -8.20 0.35
N LEU A 4 5.60 -7.68 0.25
CA LEU A 4 5.04 -7.11 -0.97
C LEU A 4 5.17 -5.58 -0.89
N VAL A 5 5.74 -4.96 -1.92
CA VAL A 5 5.88 -3.51 -2.03
C VAL A 5 5.09 -3.03 -3.25
N ILE A 6 4.13 -2.14 -3.03
CA ILE A 6 3.34 -1.51 -4.09
C ILE A 6 3.81 -0.06 -4.25
N LEU A 7 4.35 0.27 -5.41
CA LEU A 7 4.73 1.62 -5.79
C LEU A 7 3.63 2.23 -6.66
N SER A 8 3.11 3.40 -6.28
CA SER A 8 1.98 4.01 -7.00
C SER A 8 2.25 5.41 -7.56
N SER A 9 3.49 5.88 -7.47
CA SER A 9 3.89 7.20 -7.97
C SER A 9 4.08 7.20 -9.49
N ILE A 10 3.53 8.22 -10.15
CA ILE A 10 3.77 8.48 -11.58
C ILE A 10 5.14 9.14 -11.86
N LEU A 11 5.92 9.47 -10.82
CA LEU A 11 7.18 10.20 -10.95
C LEU A 11 8.41 9.28 -11.10
N GLY A 12 8.21 7.96 -11.06
CA GLY A 12 9.30 6.97 -11.19
C GLY A 12 10.42 7.23 -10.16
N GLU A 13 11.66 7.33 -10.61
CA GLU A 13 12.83 7.52 -9.74
C GLU A 13 12.84 8.86 -8.96
N ARG A 14 12.08 9.86 -9.42
CA ARG A 14 11.95 11.15 -8.71
C ARG A 14 10.92 11.12 -7.58
N SER A 15 10.31 9.98 -7.32
CA SER A 15 9.28 9.84 -6.31
C SER A 15 9.84 9.77 -4.89
N ASN A 16 9.42 10.69 -4.03
CA ASN A 16 9.78 10.67 -2.61
C ASN A 16 9.21 9.44 -1.87
N SER A 17 7.98 9.01 -2.19
CA SER A 17 7.42 7.80 -1.58
C SER A 17 8.15 6.52 -2.04
N LYS A 18 8.66 6.47 -3.30
CA LYS A 18 9.53 5.39 -3.75
C LYS A 18 10.85 5.39 -2.99
N GLN A 19 11.50 6.56 -2.80
CA GLN A 19 12.73 6.65 -2.02
C GLN A 19 12.56 6.11 -0.59
N LEU A 20 11.41 6.34 0.05
CA LEU A 20 11.10 5.74 1.35
C LEU A 20 10.92 4.23 1.26
N ALA A 21 10.28 3.72 0.20
CA ALA A 21 10.15 2.28 -0.02
C ALA A 21 11.51 1.62 -0.27
N ASP A 22 12.38 2.23 -1.06
CA ASP A 22 13.74 1.75 -1.30
C ASP A 22 14.56 1.71 0.00
N HIS A 23 14.42 2.72 0.86
CA HIS A 23 15.05 2.75 2.18
C HIS A 23 14.52 1.60 3.07
N LEU A 24 13.20 1.39 3.10
CA LEU A 24 12.60 0.27 3.86
C LEU A 24 13.08 -1.09 3.33
N ILE A 25 13.15 -1.27 2.01
CA ILE A 25 13.67 -2.48 1.38
C ILE A 25 15.12 -2.74 1.83
N ALA A 26 15.96 -1.69 1.84
CA ALA A 26 17.34 -1.80 2.30
C ALA A 26 17.41 -2.24 3.77
N ARG A 27 16.58 -1.68 4.65
CA ARG A 27 16.49 -2.09 6.07
C ARG A 27 16.06 -3.54 6.23
N VAL A 28 15.02 -3.99 5.49
CA VAL A 28 14.57 -5.40 5.50
C VAL A 28 15.69 -6.34 5.08
N LYS A 29 16.46 -5.98 4.03
CA LYS A 29 17.58 -6.78 3.54
C LYS A 29 18.77 -6.77 4.49
N ALA A 30 19.06 -5.65 5.14
CA ALA A 30 20.11 -5.56 6.15
C ALA A 30 19.78 -6.43 7.38
N ALA A 31 18.52 -6.44 7.82
CA ALA A 31 18.08 -7.29 8.93
C ALA A 31 18.09 -8.79 8.56
N ASN A 32 17.71 -9.14 7.33
CA ASN A 32 17.73 -10.51 6.83
C ASN A 32 17.93 -10.53 5.30
N PRO A 33 19.15 -10.80 4.81
CA PRO A 33 19.47 -10.85 3.37
C PRO A 33 18.63 -11.87 2.58
N ALA A 34 18.14 -12.93 3.23
CA ALA A 34 17.31 -13.96 2.61
C ALA A 34 15.82 -13.59 2.51
N SER A 35 15.41 -12.39 2.99
CA SER A 35 14.02 -11.94 2.89
C SER A 35 13.55 -11.90 1.45
N ALA A 36 12.39 -12.52 1.18
CA ALA A 36 11.75 -12.44 -0.13
C ALA A 36 11.01 -11.11 -0.26
N ILE A 37 11.35 -10.33 -1.28
CA ILE A 37 10.70 -9.03 -1.56
C ILE A 37 10.16 -9.07 -2.99
N LYS A 38 8.86 -8.82 -3.12
CA LYS A 38 8.18 -8.64 -4.40
C LYS A 38 7.80 -7.17 -4.55
N VAL A 39 8.17 -6.55 -5.65
CA VAL A 39 7.81 -5.15 -5.96
C VAL A 39 6.85 -5.15 -7.13
N ARG A 40 5.74 -4.44 -6.97
CA ARG A 40 4.79 -4.13 -8.05
C ARG A 40 4.71 -2.62 -8.21
N ASP A 41 5.14 -2.13 -9.36
CA ASP A 41 5.07 -0.71 -9.71
C ASP A 41 3.83 -0.44 -10.56
N ILE A 42 2.75 -0.01 -9.90
CA ILE A 42 1.50 0.36 -10.56
C ILE A 42 1.52 1.82 -11.06
N GLY A 43 2.55 2.58 -10.74
CA GLY A 43 2.80 3.89 -11.35
C GLY A 43 3.36 3.74 -12.77
N ALA A 44 4.28 2.78 -12.97
CA ALA A 44 4.88 2.48 -14.27
C ALA A 44 4.01 1.53 -15.11
N GLN A 45 3.32 0.57 -14.46
CA GLN A 45 2.40 -0.39 -15.09
C GLN A 45 1.01 -0.28 -14.45
N PRO A 46 0.20 0.70 -14.87
CA PRO A 46 -1.09 0.99 -14.24
C PRO A 46 -2.05 -0.20 -14.31
N ILE A 47 -2.73 -0.44 -13.21
CA ILE A 47 -3.87 -1.35 -13.16
C ILE A 47 -5.05 -0.68 -13.88
N PRO A 48 -5.75 -1.37 -14.79
CA PRO A 48 -6.96 -0.83 -15.43
C PRO A 48 -7.97 -0.34 -14.40
N TYR A 49 -8.70 0.72 -14.70
CA TYR A 49 -9.77 1.18 -13.81
C TYR A 49 -10.78 0.06 -13.57
N PHE A 50 -11.24 -0.03 -12.33
CA PHE A 50 -12.31 -0.93 -11.95
C PHE A 50 -13.64 -0.38 -12.54
N ASP A 51 -14.17 -1.05 -13.55
CA ASP A 51 -15.36 -0.64 -14.30
C ASP A 51 -16.53 -1.64 -14.16
N GLY A 52 -17.65 -1.33 -14.81
CA GLY A 52 -18.83 -2.18 -14.81
C GLY A 52 -18.59 -3.57 -15.42
N ASN A 53 -17.68 -3.71 -16.40
CA ASN A 53 -17.32 -4.99 -17.00
C ASN A 53 -16.55 -5.86 -15.99
N THR A 54 -15.59 -5.26 -15.29
CA THR A 54 -14.82 -5.91 -14.23
C THR A 54 -15.74 -6.34 -13.08
N ALA A 55 -16.62 -5.44 -12.61
CA ALA A 55 -17.58 -5.78 -11.58
C ALA A 55 -18.50 -6.93 -12.03
N GLY A 56 -19.06 -6.86 -13.25
CA GLY A 56 -19.90 -7.91 -13.81
C GLY A 56 -19.19 -9.25 -13.91
N ALA A 57 -17.91 -9.25 -14.33
CA ALA A 57 -17.10 -10.47 -14.42
C ALA A 57 -16.89 -11.14 -13.05
N LEU A 58 -16.67 -10.34 -12.00
CA LEU A 58 -16.51 -10.86 -10.63
C LEU A 58 -17.77 -11.50 -10.06
N PHE A 59 -18.96 -11.02 -10.45
CA PHE A 59 -20.24 -11.59 -10.05
C PHE A 59 -20.72 -12.76 -10.94
N THR A 60 -20.09 -12.98 -12.11
CA THR A 60 -20.43 -14.09 -13.00
C THR A 60 -19.79 -15.38 -12.47
N PRO A 61 -20.57 -16.48 -12.30
CA PRO A 61 -20.03 -17.78 -11.95
C PRO A 61 -18.95 -18.24 -12.93
N ALA A 62 -17.92 -18.93 -12.43
CA ALA A 62 -16.73 -19.26 -13.22
C ALA A 62 -17.04 -20.01 -14.52
N GLU A 63 -17.99 -20.95 -14.45
CA GLU A 63 -18.46 -21.78 -15.58
C GLU A 63 -19.23 -21.01 -16.64
N SER A 64 -19.71 -19.80 -16.31
CA SER A 64 -20.51 -18.94 -17.18
C SER A 64 -19.75 -17.75 -17.76
N ARG A 65 -18.44 -17.60 -17.39
CA ARG A 65 -17.64 -16.46 -17.84
C ARG A 65 -17.26 -16.57 -19.31
N THR A 66 -17.32 -15.45 -20.01
CA THR A 66 -16.67 -15.31 -21.31
C THR A 66 -15.14 -15.28 -21.15
N VAL A 67 -14.39 -15.47 -22.24
CA VAL A 67 -12.92 -15.37 -22.24
C VAL A 67 -12.45 -13.99 -21.72
N GLU A 68 -13.16 -12.91 -22.10
CA GLU A 68 -12.83 -11.57 -21.64
C GLU A 68 -13.09 -11.39 -20.14
N GLN A 69 -14.23 -11.85 -19.65
CA GLN A 69 -14.53 -11.85 -18.21
C GLN A 69 -13.52 -12.66 -17.40
N GLN A 70 -13.08 -13.81 -17.95
CA GLN A 70 -12.07 -14.62 -17.28
C GLN A 70 -10.74 -13.85 -17.13
N ARG A 71 -10.29 -13.11 -18.16
CA ARG A 71 -9.07 -12.26 -18.09
C ARG A 71 -9.19 -11.16 -17.05
N LEU A 72 -10.36 -10.49 -16.94
CA LEU A 72 -10.59 -9.45 -15.93
C LEU A 72 -10.51 -10.03 -14.52
N VAL A 73 -11.08 -11.22 -14.30
CA VAL A 73 -11.03 -11.92 -13.01
C VAL A 73 -9.59 -12.36 -12.68
N GLU A 74 -8.85 -12.92 -13.64
CA GLU A 74 -7.45 -13.36 -13.46
C GLU A 74 -6.54 -12.23 -13.00
N LEU A 75 -6.74 -11.02 -13.53
CA LEU A 75 -6.01 -9.85 -13.03
C LEU A 75 -6.26 -9.63 -11.53
N SER A 76 -7.54 -9.51 -11.14
CA SER A 76 -7.92 -9.33 -9.74
C SER A 76 -7.43 -10.47 -8.85
N ASP A 77 -7.56 -11.72 -9.31
CA ASP A 77 -7.07 -12.92 -8.59
C ASP A 77 -5.55 -12.86 -8.36
N SER A 78 -4.79 -12.41 -9.37
CA SER A 78 -3.33 -12.28 -9.25
C SER A 78 -2.92 -11.23 -8.21
N LEU A 79 -3.64 -10.09 -8.15
CA LEU A 79 -3.39 -9.03 -7.17
C LEU A 79 -3.73 -9.48 -5.75
N VAL A 80 -4.85 -10.19 -5.59
CA VAL A 80 -5.27 -10.76 -4.31
C VAL A 80 -4.30 -11.84 -3.85
N ALA A 81 -3.85 -12.72 -4.74
CA ALA A 81 -2.90 -13.77 -4.41
C ALA A 81 -1.57 -13.20 -3.88
N GLU A 82 -1.04 -12.14 -4.52
CA GLU A 82 0.18 -11.44 -4.06
C GLU A 82 -0.02 -10.84 -2.65
N LEU A 83 -1.19 -10.22 -2.41
CA LEU A 83 -1.52 -9.66 -1.10
C LEU A 83 -1.63 -10.74 -0.03
N MET A 84 -2.30 -11.84 -0.34
CA MET A 84 -2.51 -12.96 0.61
C MET A 84 -1.22 -13.70 0.92
N GLU A 85 -0.29 -13.81 -0.04
CA GLU A 85 1.00 -14.49 0.13
C GLU A 85 1.96 -13.69 1.03
N ALA A 86 1.85 -12.36 1.10
CA ALA A 86 2.75 -11.51 1.85
C ALA A 86 2.48 -11.58 3.36
N ASP A 87 3.55 -11.56 4.17
CA ASP A 87 3.48 -11.36 5.62
C ASP A 87 3.49 -9.85 5.94
N ARG A 88 4.30 -9.08 5.19
CA ARG A 88 4.39 -7.62 5.27
C ARG A 88 3.99 -7.00 3.94
N ILE A 89 3.20 -5.93 4.03
CA ILE A 89 2.75 -5.16 2.86
C ILE A 89 3.22 -3.72 3.03
N VAL A 90 3.88 -3.18 2.02
CA VAL A 90 4.36 -1.79 1.98
C VAL A 90 3.65 -1.07 0.85
N PHE A 91 2.89 -0.05 1.18
CA PHE A 91 2.22 0.82 0.21
C PHE A 91 2.97 2.15 0.14
N ALA A 92 3.69 2.41 -0.97
CA ALA A 92 4.31 3.69 -1.27
C ALA A 92 3.33 4.57 -2.06
N VAL A 93 2.65 5.47 -1.35
CA VAL A 93 1.49 6.22 -1.86
C VAL A 93 1.75 7.71 -1.74
N PRO A 94 2.14 8.43 -2.80
CA PRO A 94 2.24 9.88 -2.77
C PRO A 94 0.85 10.50 -2.68
N VAL A 95 0.78 11.72 -2.13
CA VAL A 95 -0.46 12.51 -2.11
C VAL A 95 -0.50 13.38 -3.37
N TYR A 96 -1.48 13.14 -4.22
CA TYR A 96 -1.79 13.94 -5.40
C TYR A 96 -3.15 14.61 -5.22
N ASN A 97 -3.19 15.95 -5.33
CA ASN A 97 -4.43 16.71 -5.22
C ASN A 97 -5.25 16.31 -3.96
N PHE A 98 -4.59 16.29 -2.81
CA PHE A 98 -5.13 15.96 -1.48
C PHE A 98 -5.54 14.50 -1.26
N ASN A 99 -5.30 13.57 -2.23
CA ASN A 99 -5.71 12.18 -2.09
C ASN A 99 -4.67 11.22 -2.69
N LEU A 100 -4.98 9.93 -2.67
CA LEU A 100 -4.17 8.87 -3.27
C LEU A 100 -4.22 8.94 -4.81
N PRO A 101 -3.20 8.41 -5.50
CA PRO A 101 -3.21 8.31 -6.97
C PRO A 101 -4.36 7.44 -7.47
N ALA A 102 -4.92 7.78 -8.64
CA ALA A 102 -6.01 7.03 -9.26
C ALA A 102 -5.64 5.55 -9.50
N GLN A 103 -4.38 5.27 -9.85
CA GLN A 103 -3.86 3.92 -10.02
C GLN A 103 -3.92 3.11 -8.72
N PHE A 104 -3.64 3.76 -7.58
CA PHE A 104 -3.72 3.10 -6.28
C PHE A 104 -5.18 2.86 -5.86
N LYS A 105 -6.08 3.80 -6.19
CA LYS A 105 -7.53 3.59 -5.97
C LYS A 105 -8.02 2.38 -6.78
N SER A 106 -7.66 2.28 -8.05
CA SER A 106 -8.00 1.14 -8.90
C SER A 106 -7.45 -0.17 -8.32
N TYR A 107 -6.20 -0.19 -7.86
CA TYR A 107 -5.62 -1.36 -7.19
C TYR A 107 -6.46 -1.80 -5.98
N LEU A 108 -6.84 -0.87 -5.10
CA LEU A 108 -7.67 -1.18 -3.94
C LEU A 108 -9.05 -1.73 -4.33
N ASP A 109 -9.65 -1.22 -5.41
CA ASP A 109 -10.94 -1.67 -5.90
C ASP A 109 -10.88 -3.12 -6.44
N HIS A 110 -9.79 -3.47 -7.12
CA HIS A 110 -9.55 -4.86 -7.54
C HIS A 110 -9.30 -5.82 -6.36
N LEU A 111 -8.82 -5.32 -5.22
CA LEU A 111 -8.64 -6.14 -4.01
C LEU A 111 -9.95 -6.35 -3.23
N ALA A 112 -10.95 -5.49 -3.40
CA ALA A 112 -12.21 -5.57 -2.65
C ALA A 112 -13.12 -6.67 -3.24
N ARG A 113 -12.88 -7.92 -2.84
CA ARG A 113 -13.53 -9.11 -3.33
C ARG A 113 -14.42 -9.74 -2.26
N ALA A 114 -15.74 -9.69 -2.48
CA ALA A 114 -16.70 -10.36 -1.59
C ALA A 114 -16.45 -11.87 -1.54
N GLY A 115 -16.43 -12.43 -0.35
CA GLY A 115 -16.14 -13.84 -0.10
C GLY A 115 -14.66 -14.22 -0.18
N VAL A 116 -13.75 -13.29 -0.57
CA VAL A 116 -12.32 -13.53 -0.73
C VAL A 116 -11.49 -12.65 0.23
N THR A 117 -11.64 -11.32 0.16
CA THR A 117 -10.90 -10.37 1.00
C THR A 117 -11.76 -9.71 2.06
N PHE A 118 -13.08 -9.76 1.90
CA PHE A 118 -14.06 -9.40 2.92
C PHE A 118 -15.35 -10.21 2.73
N ARG A 119 -16.19 -10.24 3.76
CA ARG A 119 -17.55 -10.78 3.69
C ARG A 119 -18.49 -9.98 4.59
N TYR A 120 -19.78 -10.19 4.43
CA TYR A 120 -20.78 -9.72 5.39
C TYR A 120 -21.22 -10.89 6.29
N THR A 121 -21.36 -10.63 7.59
CA THR A 121 -21.97 -11.60 8.53
C THR A 121 -23.47 -11.69 8.26
N PRO A 122 -24.18 -12.70 8.84
CA PRO A 122 -25.64 -12.77 8.74
C PRO A 122 -26.36 -11.49 9.22
N GLU A 123 -25.75 -10.76 10.15
CA GLU A 123 -26.25 -9.48 10.69
C GLU A 123 -25.94 -8.28 9.78
N GLY A 124 -25.28 -8.48 8.65
CA GLY A 124 -24.90 -7.42 7.69
C GLY A 124 -23.65 -6.64 8.07
N VAL A 125 -22.87 -7.11 9.06
CA VAL A 125 -21.62 -6.43 9.48
C VAL A 125 -20.48 -6.87 8.57
N PRO A 126 -19.66 -5.94 8.02
CA PRO A 126 -18.51 -6.30 7.21
C PRO A 126 -17.42 -6.94 8.08
N GLU A 127 -16.85 -8.05 7.60
CA GLU A 127 -15.70 -8.74 8.18
C GLU A 127 -14.59 -8.84 7.14
N GLY A 128 -13.41 -8.26 7.42
CA GLY A 128 -12.23 -8.37 6.58
C GLY A 128 -11.55 -9.73 6.76
N LEU A 129 -11.08 -10.31 5.66
CA LEU A 129 -10.50 -11.66 5.61
C LEU A 129 -8.98 -11.66 5.44
N VAL A 130 -8.36 -10.52 5.10
CA VAL A 130 -6.90 -10.34 4.97
C VAL A 130 -6.30 -10.08 6.35
N LYS A 131 -6.11 -11.15 7.14
CA LYS A 131 -5.68 -11.06 8.54
C LYS A 131 -4.18 -11.38 8.70
N GLY A 132 -3.59 -10.93 9.82
CA GLY A 132 -2.22 -11.27 10.21
C GLY A 132 -1.14 -10.60 9.34
N LYS A 133 -1.45 -9.49 8.68
CA LYS A 133 -0.51 -8.72 7.85
C LYS A 133 0.03 -7.53 8.63
N GLN A 134 1.35 -7.32 8.56
CA GLN A 134 1.98 -6.05 8.93
C GLN A 134 1.91 -5.10 7.75
N VAL A 135 1.25 -3.97 7.90
CA VAL A 135 1.11 -2.99 6.81
C VAL A 135 1.86 -1.71 7.14
N VAL A 136 2.69 -1.25 6.21
CA VAL A 136 3.39 0.05 6.29
C VAL A 136 2.95 0.91 5.12
N VAL A 137 2.36 2.06 5.41
CA VAL A 137 1.96 3.04 4.40
C VAL A 137 2.96 4.18 4.42
N LEU A 138 3.75 4.28 3.36
CA LEU A 138 4.77 5.32 3.16
C LEU A 138 4.19 6.41 2.26
N THR A 139 3.99 7.59 2.82
CA THR A 139 3.40 8.70 2.07
C THR A 139 4.41 9.83 1.86
N ALA A 140 4.21 10.61 0.80
CA ALA A 140 4.94 11.85 0.57
C ALA A 140 3.97 12.93 0.08
N ARG A 141 4.04 14.14 0.68
CA ARG A 141 3.13 15.24 0.36
C ARG A 141 3.82 16.61 0.35
N GLY A 142 3.31 17.52 -0.47
CA GLY A 142 3.90 18.85 -0.63
C GLY A 142 3.87 19.72 0.63
N GLY A 143 2.75 19.75 1.33
CA GLY A 143 2.56 20.49 2.58
C GLY A 143 2.71 19.63 3.83
N LYS A 144 2.30 20.17 4.99
CA LYS A 144 2.19 19.47 6.27
C LYS A 144 0.72 19.32 6.61
N ALA A 145 0.22 18.09 6.72
CA ALA A 145 -1.19 17.81 6.95
C ALA A 145 -1.43 16.59 7.87
N GLU A 146 -0.38 15.84 8.26
CA GLU A 146 -0.52 14.67 9.13
C GLU A 146 -1.25 15.06 10.43
N GLY A 147 -2.35 14.37 10.75
CA GLY A 147 -3.15 14.63 11.95
C GLY A 147 -4.04 15.89 11.90
N THR A 148 -4.13 16.59 10.77
CA THR A 148 -5.01 17.73 10.58
C THR A 148 -6.26 17.36 9.77
N PRO A 149 -7.32 18.19 9.76
CA PRO A 149 -8.49 18.00 8.90
C PRO A 149 -8.17 18.00 7.39
N SER A 150 -7.01 18.52 6.98
CA SER A 150 -6.55 18.51 5.59
C SER A 150 -5.98 17.16 5.16
N ASP A 151 -5.75 16.23 6.08
CA ASP A 151 -5.35 14.86 5.77
C ASP A 151 -6.56 13.99 5.44
N THR A 152 -7.00 14.04 4.21
CA THR A 152 -8.14 13.25 3.72
C THR A 152 -7.76 11.81 3.34
N MET A 153 -6.49 11.56 3.03
CA MET A 153 -6.02 10.27 2.54
C MET A 153 -5.83 9.24 3.67
N THR A 154 -5.21 9.63 4.79
CA THR A 154 -4.93 8.70 5.89
C THR A 154 -6.20 8.10 6.50
N PRO A 155 -7.26 8.87 6.81
CA PRO A 155 -8.52 8.30 7.30
C PRO A 155 -9.17 7.34 6.31
N TYR A 156 -9.17 7.68 5.01
CA TYR A 156 -9.69 6.81 3.96
C TYR A 156 -8.93 5.48 3.91
N LEU A 157 -7.58 5.50 3.90
CA LEU A 157 -6.78 4.28 3.86
C LEU A 157 -6.97 3.44 5.11
N ARG A 158 -7.05 4.04 6.30
CA ARG A 158 -7.35 3.30 7.54
C ARG A 158 -8.68 2.55 7.42
N GLN A 159 -9.72 3.21 6.95
CA GLN A 159 -11.04 2.60 6.76
C GLN A 159 -11.00 1.47 5.73
N MET A 160 -10.37 1.71 4.57
CA MET A 160 -10.31 0.73 3.49
C MET A 160 -9.48 -0.51 3.87
N LEU A 161 -8.32 -0.31 4.51
CA LEU A 161 -7.48 -1.42 4.95
C LEU A 161 -8.14 -2.23 6.06
N ALA A 162 -8.79 -1.56 7.03
CA ALA A 162 -9.57 -2.23 8.08
C ALA A 162 -10.75 -3.02 7.52
N PHE A 163 -11.46 -2.47 6.52
CA PHE A 163 -12.54 -3.17 5.80
C PHE A 163 -12.04 -4.49 5.17
N LEU A 164 -10.82 -4.50 4.63
CA LEU A 164 -10.21 -5.72 4.09
C LEU A 164 -9.66 -6.66 5.18
N GLY A 165 -9.53 -6.19 6.44
CA GLY A 165 -9.02 -6.99 7.57
C GLY A 165 -7.58 -6.69 7.98
N MET A 166 -6.94 -5.71 7.35
CA MET A 166 -5.59 -5.23 7.68
C MET A 166 -5.67 -4.15 8.76
N THR A 167 -5.47 -4.51 10.01
CA THR A 167 -5.62 -3.63 11.19
C THR A 167 -4.29 -3.21 11.82
N ASP A 168 -3.22 -3.98 11.62
CA ASP A 168 -1.85 -3.62 12.03
C ASP A 168 -1.22 -2.73 10.96
N VAL A 169 -1.50 -1.41 11.02
CA VAL A 169 -1.12 -0.44 9.99
C VAL A 169 -0.32 0.71 10.58
N THR A 170 0.93 0.84 10.16
CA THR A 170 1.81 1.97 10.47
C THR A 170 1.85 2.96 9.31
N PHE A 171 1.57 4.24 9.58
CA PHE A 171 1.70 5.33 8.60
C PHE A 171 2.98 6.12 8.86
N ILE A 172 3.77 6.33 7.81
CA ILE A 172 5.00 7.16 7.86
C ILE A 172 4.92 8.17 6.70
N ALA A 173 4.90 9.46 7.05
CA ALA A 173 4.78 10.55 6.09
C ALA A 173 6.10 11.33 5.96
N ALA A 174 6.54 11.58 4.73
CA ALA A 174 7.47 12.65 4.40
C ALA A 174 6.64 13.86 3.99
N GLU A 175 6.69 14.91 4.79
CA GLU A 175 5.92 16.13 4.60
C GLU A 175 6.81 17.31 4.20
N GLY A 176 6.20 18.37 3.66
CA GLY A 176 6.94 19.58 3.29
C GLY A 176 7.70 19.47 1.97
N MET A 177 7.38 18.49 1.11
CA MET A 177 8.12 18.25 -0.14
C MET A 177 8.05 19.41 -1.15
N ALA A 178 7.09 20.33 -1.01
CA ALA A 178 6.95 21.54 -1.82
C ALA A 178 7.20 22.85 -1.02
N MET A 179 7.76 22.75 0.19
CA MET A 179 7.98 23.91 1.08
C MET A 179 9.45 24.41 1.07
N GLY A 180 10.20 24.08 0.02
CA GLY A 180 11.62 24.40 -0.13
C GLY A 180 12.53 23.21 0.21
N GLU A 181 13.79 23.33 -0.22
CA GLU A 181 14.76 22.23 -0.15
C GLU A 181 15.01 21.75 1.28
N VAL A 182 15.20 22.69 2.21
CA VAL A 182 15.46 22.36 3.64
C VAL A 182 14.29 21.57 4.23
N ALA A 183 13.05 22.02 4.04
CA ALA A 183 11.88 21.34 4.55
C ALA A 183 11.71 19.94 3.94
N ALA A 184 11.99 19.78 2.66
CA ALA A 184 11.92 18.50 1.96
C ALA A 184 13.00 17.51 2.52
N LEU A 185 14.23 17.98 2.73
CA LEU A 185 15.29 17.15 3.31
C LEU A 185 14.96 16.72 4.75
N GLU A 186 14.47 17.64 5.58
CA GLU A 186 14.03 17.35 6.95
C GLU A 186 12.89 16.33 6.98
N GLY A 187 11.87 16.53 6.12
CA GLY A 187 10.72 15.61 6.02
C GLY A 187 11.12 14.20 5.61
N LEU A 188 12.03 14.06 4.63
CA LEU A 188 12.58 12.77 4.23
C LEU A 188 13.44 12.14 5.33
N ALA A 189 14.29 12.93 6.01
CA ALA A 189 15.14 12.44 7.09
C ALA A 189 14.29 11.89 8.25
N LEU A 190 13.27 12.63 8.68
CA LEU A 190 12.35 12.21 9.74
C LEU A 190 11.61 10.92 9.36
N ALA A 191 11.11 10.83 8.12
CA ALA A 191 10.43 9.63 7.65
C ALA A 191 11.37 8.40 7.62
N ARG A 192 12.63 8.56 7.18
CA ARG A 192 13.64 7.50 7.23
C ARG A 192 13.95 7.06 8.66
N GLN A 193 14.11 8.01 9.59
CA GLN A 193 14.30 7.70 11.01
C GLN A 193 13.14 6.87 11.58
N ARG A 194 11.89 7.19 11.21
CA ARG A 194 10.70 6.39 11.61
C ARG A 194 10.72 4.98 11.01
N ILE A 195 11.21 4.82 9.78
CA ILE A 195 11.42 3.50 9.16
C ILE A 195 12.49 2.71 9.91
N ASP A 196 13.61 3.35 10.26
CA ASP A 196 14.71 2.71 11.00
C ASP A 196 14.26 2.23 12.38
N ALA A 197 13.47 3.03 13.09
CA ALA A 197 12.88 2.65 14.37
C ALA A 197 11.88 1.47 14.25
N LEU A 198 11.16 1.37 13.13
CA LEU A 198 10.23 0.26 12.86
C LEU A 198 10.97 -1.04 12.54
N LEU A 199 12.16 -0.94 11.92
CA LEU A 199 12.96 -2.06 11.43
C LEU A 199 14.40 -2.00 11.97
N PRO A 200 14.62 -2.17 13.29
CA PRO A 200 15.96 -2.13 13.85
C PRO A 200 16.82 -3.26 13.28
N VAL A 201 18.04 -2.94 12.87
CA VAL A 201 19.04 -3.95 12.47
C VAL A 201 19.86 -4.33 13.69
N ALA A 202 20.12 -5.61 13.88
CA ALA A 202 20.90 -6.12 14.99
C ALA A 202 22.29 -5.44 15.00
N GLY A 203 22.66 -4.79 16.12
CA GLY A 203 23.90 -4.02 16.31
C GLY A 203 23.71 -2.50 16.41
N GLU A 204 22.58 -1.93 15.93
CA GLU A 204 22.30 -0.49 16.09
C GLU A 204 21.68 -0.13 17.45
N ALA A 205 21.05 -1.09 18.13
CA ALA A 205 20.43 -0.89 19.45
C ALA A 205 21.43 -0.58 20.58
N SER A 206 22.74 -0.72 20.34
CA SER A 206 23.80 -0.51 21.36
C SER A 206 24.38 0.91 21.39
N LEU A 207 23.97 1.81 20.51
CA LEU A 207 24.51 3.18 20.40
C LEU A 207 23.58 4.28 20.93
N ALA A 208 22.40 3.93 21.43
CA ALA A 208 21.37 4.87 21.91
C ALA A 208 21.07 4.73 23.43
N ALA A 209 22.00 4.16 24.20
CA ALA A 209 21.92 4.04 25.68
C ALA A 209 22.92 4.96 26.36
#